data_259aeb9f7d7248d712555e6684d7afc1
#
_entry.id   259aeb9f7d7248d712555e6684d7afc1
#
_cell.length_a   1.000
_cell.length_b   1.000
_cell.length_c   1.000
_cell.angle_alpha   90.00
_cell.angle_beta   90.00
_cell.angle_gamma   90.00
#
_symmetry.space_group_name_H-M   'P 1'
#
loop_
_entity.id
_entity.type
_entity.pdbx_description
1 polymer ?
#
loop_
_entity_poly.entity_id
_entity_poly.type
_entity_poly.pdbx_seq_one_letter_code
_entity_poly.pdbx_strand_id
1 'polypeptide(L)'
;MLTASHLTRRFDSRVAVDDVTFQLAPGEIFALLGPNGAGKTTTLRMLAGLIAPTSGTVHVGGEPMTANASHLRGRNGFLTEAPGLWDRLTVFENLTVYARLQGVAPSQRAVTAALDLFGIANRANDPTAQLSKGLKQRVALARTLLHDPAIVLLDEPTAGLDPESAHDTRALIKRLRGENRTVILSTHNLDEVDRVADRVGVLRTRLIALDTPSALRSRLFGQRIVITFEGPAGQYDAVARSAGATDVTVDGDRLSIGVDGDTVITPPIVTALAVAGARIVSVIPEERPLEEVYLRLLKDESR
;
A
#
# COMPACT_ATOMS: atom_id res chain seq x y z
N MET A 1 14.04 -10.32 -3.03
CA MET A 1 14.19 -9.04 -3.73
C MET A 1 13.49 -9.13 -5.08
N LEU A 2 12.66 -8.15 -5.44
CA LEU A 2 12.01 -8.01 -6.74
C LEU A 2 12.47 -6.69 -7.36
N THR A 3 12.86 -6.72 -8.64
CA THR A 3 13.32 -5.53 -9.38
C THR A 3 12.53 -5.39 -10.67
N ALA A 4 11.97 -4.23 -10.88
CA ALA A 4 11.36 -3.77 -12.13
C ALA A 4 12.31 -2.75 -12.77
N SER A 5 12.76 -2.99 -14.00
CA SER A 5 13.71 -2.11 -14.69
C SER A 5 13.14 -1.68 -16.03
N HIS A 6 12.89 -0.39 -16.18
CA HIS A 6 12.41 0.26 -17.40
C HIS A 6 11.19 -0.42 -18.03
N LEU A 7 10.23 -0.86 -17.18
CA LEU A 7 9.06 -1.60 -17.63
C LEU A 7 8.16 -0.73 -18.50
N THR A 8 7.96 -1.16 -19.72
CA THR A 8 6.99 -0.55 -20.64
C THR A 8 6.05 -1.62 -21.17
N ARG A 9 4.75 -1.30 -21.23
CA ARG A 9 3.74 -2.14 -21.88
C ARG A 9 2.85 -1.31 -22.78
N ARG A 10 2.80 -1.74 -24.03
CA ARG A 10 1.90 -1.20 -25.06
C ARG A 10 0.87 -2.26 -25.46
N PHE A 11 -0.35 -1.82 -25.67
CA PHE A 11 -1.40 -2.60 -26.29
C PHE A 11 -1.84 -1.81 -27.53
N ASP A 12 -1.52 -2.32 -28.69
CA ASP A 12 -1.68 -1.62 -29.97
C ASP A 12 -1.09 -0.20 -29.92
N SER A 13 -1.92 0.82 -30.09
CA SER A 13 -1.51 2.23 -30.03
C SER A 13 -1.45 2.81 -28.61
N ARG A 14 -2.00 2.11 -27.61
CA ARG A 14 -2.10 2.61 -26.23
C ARG A 14 -0.89 2.18 -25.39
N VAL A 15 -0.22 3.15 -24.79
CA VAL A 15 0.80 2.89 -23.76
C VAL A 15 0.07 2.76 -22.41
N ALA A 16 0.11 1.56 -21.83
CA ALA A 16 -0.49 1.28 -20.51
C ALA A 16 0.47 1.53 -19.36
N VAL A 17 1.77 1.24 -19.58
CA VAL A 17 2.87 1.46 -18.63
C VAL A 17 4.06 1.95 -19.43
N ASP A 18 4.73 3.01 -18.98
CA ASP A 18 5.83 3.67 -19.67
C ASP A 18 7.00 3.92 -18.70
N ASP A 19 8.10 3.21 -18.92
CA ASP A 19 9.38 3.37 -18.23
C ASP A 19 9.32 3.31 -16.68
N VAL A 20 8.64 2.29 -16.15
CA VAL A 20 8.50 2.10 -14.71
C VAL A 20 9.70 1.33 -14.14
N THR A 21 10.41 1.96 -13.19
CA THR A 21 11.59 1.38 -12.54
C THR A 21 11.45 1.49 -11.01
N PHE A 22 11.58 0.34 -10.32
CA PHE A 22 11.67 0.28 -8.86
C PHE A 22 12.24 -1.07 -8.38
N GLN A 23 12.64 -1.09 -7.12
CA GLN A 23 13.18 -2.27 -6.45
C GLN A 23 12.51 -2.44 -5.09
N LEU A 24 12.21 -3.69 -4.71
CA LEU A 24 11.56 -4.04 -3.45
C LEU A 24 12.43 -4.99 -2.65
N ALA A 25 12.54 -4.71 -1.37
CA ALA A 25 13.20 -5.58 -0.41
C ALA A 25 12.31 -6.76 0.00
N PRO A 26 12.87 -7.88 0.47
CA PRO A 26 12.09 -8.89 1.17
C PRO A 26 11.38 -8.30 2.40
N GLY A 27 10.13 -8.71 2.63
CA GLY A 27 9.35 -8.24 3.77
C GLY A 27 8.83 -6.79 3.65
N GLU A 28 8.86 -6.19 2.46
CA GLU A 28 8.34 -4.84 2.20
C GLU A 28 6.89 -4.89 1.72
N ILE A 29 6.05 -3.96 2.21
CA ILE A 29 4.74 -3.68 1.65
C ILE A 29 4.85 -2.46 0.75
N PHE A 30 4.64 -2.66 -0.54
CA PHE A 30 4.69 -1.62 -1.56
C PHE A 30 3.32 -1.37 -2.17
N ALA A 31 2.86 -0.12 -2.16
CA ALA A 31 1.61 0.28 -2.78
C ALA A 31 1.84 0.96 -4.13
N LEU A 32 1.18 0.48 -5.18
CA LEU A 32 1.01 1.20 -6.45
C LEU A 32 -0.28 2.02 -6.38
N LEU A 33 -0.15 3.31 -6.15
CA LEU A 33 -1.25 4.26 -6.04
C LEU A 33 -1.49 4.96 -7.37
N GLY A 34 -2.75 5.12 -7.78
CA GLY A 34 -3.09 5.88 -8.97
C GLY A 34 -4.54 5.72 -9.38
N PRO A 35 -5.05 6.56 -10.30
CA PRO A 35 -6.43 6.49 -10.77
C PRO A 35 -6.68 5.22 -11.60
N ASN A 36 -7.95 4.98 -11.93
CA ASN A 36 -8.29 3.90 -12.84
C ASN A 36 -7.66 4.16 -14.22
N GLY A 37 -7.09 3.11 -14.81
CA GLY A 37 -6.36 3.21 -16.07
C GLY A 37 -4.91 3.72 -15.99
N ALA A 38 -4.38 3.98 -14.79
CA ALA A 38 -2.99 4.41 -14.58
C ALA A 38 -1.92 3.34 -14.91
N GLY A 39 -2.33 2.09 -15.14
CA GLY A 39 -1.41 0.99 -15.43
C GLY A 39 -1.11 0.07 -14.25
N LYS A 40 -1.77 0.26 -13.07
CA LYS A 40 -1.53 -0.52 -11.84
C LYS A 40 -1.66 -2.04 -12.07
N THR A 41 -2.82 -2.50 -12.50
CA THR A 41 -3.09 -3.93 -12.82
C THR A 41 -2.12 -4.47 -13.87
N THR A 42 -1.80 -3.66 -14.90
CA THR A 42 -0.85 -4.05 -15.95
C THR A 42 0.54 -4.26 -15.37
N THR A 43 0.98 -3.36 -14.50
CA THR A 43 2.27 -3.48 -13.80
C THR A 43 2.28 -4.74 -12.93
N LEU A 44 1.26 -4.97 -12.10
CA LEU A 44 1.16 -6.19 -11.28
C LEU A 44 1.22 -7.47 -12.13
N ARG A 45 0.52 -7.50 -13.27
CA ARG A 45 0.54 -8.67 -14.18
C ARG A 45 1.92 -8.90 -14.81
N MET A 46 2.67 -7.84 -15.13
CA MET A 46 4.06 -7.97 -15.60
C MET A 46 4.96 -8.51 -14.48
N LEU A 47 4.84 -8.00 -13.25
CA LEU A 47 5.58 -8.48 -12.08
C LEU A 47 5.28 -9.96 -11.77
N ALA A 48 4.03 -10.36 -11.93
CA ALA A 48 3.60 -11.76 -11.77
C ALA A 48 4.10 -12.70 -12.89
N GLY A 49 4.63 -12.15 -14.00
CA GLY A 49 4.96 -12.92 -15.19
C GLY A 49 3.75 -13.46 -15.95
N LEU A 50 2.56 -12.84 -15.76
CA LEU A 50 1.33 -13.18 -16.46
C LEU A 50 1.26 -12.56 -17.87
N ILE A 51 1.90 -11.42 -18.03
CA ILE A 51 2.11 -10.77 -19.34
C ILE A 51 3.57 -10.34 -19.47
N ALA A 52 4.11 -10.45 -20.68
CA ALA A 52 5.46 -9.97 -20.95
C ALA A 52 5.45 -8.44 -21.09
N PRO A 53 6.46 -7.69 -20.61
CA PRO A 53 6.66 -6.29 -20.97
C PRO A 53 6.96 -6.15 -22.46
N THR A 54 6.64 -5.00 -23.06
CA THR A 54 7.07 -4.65 -24.42
C THR A 54 8.56 -4.33 -24.45
N SER A 55 9.06 -3.67 -23.39
CA SER A 55 10.49 -3.46 -23.10
C SER A 55 10.73 -3.40 -21.60
N GLY A 56 11.98 -3.50 -21.19
CA GLY A 56 12.37 -3.60 -19.79
C GLY A 56 12.33 -5.04 -19.27
N THR A 57 12.66 -5.23 -18.00
CA THR A 57 12.80 -6.54 -17.37
C THR A 57 12.28 -6.56 -15.95
N VAL A 58 11.78 -7.73 -15.52
CA VAL A 58 11.46 -8.04 -14.12
C VAL A 58 12.45 -9.10 -13.64
N HIS A 59 13.03 -8.92 -12.47
CA HIS A 59 13.89 -9.91 -11.82
C HIS A 59 13.33 -10.28 -10.44
N VAL A 60 13.36 -11.57 -10.13
CA VAL A 60 12.98 -12.11 -8.81
C VAL A 60 14.17 -12.88 -8.26
N GLY A 61 14.75 -12.40 -7.14
CA GLY A 61 15.95 -13.01 -6.57
C GLY A 61 17.18 -12.93 -7.48
N GLY A 62 17.22 -11.97 -8.41
CA GLY A 62 18.30 -11.80 -9.41
C GLY A 62 18.04 -12.55 -10.72
N GLU A 63 17.05 -13.43 -10.78
CA GLU A 63 16.70 -14.18 -11.99
C GLU A 63 15.62 -13.45 -12.82
N PRO A 64 15.76 -13.39 -14.16
CA PRO A 64 14.80 -12.69 -15.02
C PRO A 64 13.48 -13.47 -15.14
N MET A 65 12.34 -12.75 -15.00
CA MET A 65 11.00 -13.28 -15.24
C MET A 65 10.74 -13.38 -16.74
N THR A 66 10.99 -14.56 -17.30
CA THR A 66 10.76 -14.85 -18.71
C THR A 66 9.54 -15.75 -18.90
N ALA A 67 9.10 -15.97 -20.15
CA ALA A 67 8.02 -16.89 -20.48
C ALA A 67 8.29 -18.33 -19.98
N ASN A 68 9.56 -18.74 -19.92
CA ASN A 68 9.98 -20.07 -19.46
C ASN A 68 10.23 -20.16 -17.95
N ALA A 69 10.16 -19.06 -17.20
CA ALA A 69 10.42 -19.01 -15.78
C ALA A 69 9.22 -19.47 -14.94
N SER A 70 8.70 -20.67 -15.18
CA SER A 70 7.55 -21.23 -14.44
C SER A 70 7.82 -21.35 -12.93
N HIS A 71 9.06 -21.69 -12.56
CA HIS A 71 9.48 -21.77 -11.15
C HIS A 71 9.44 -20.41 -10.42
N LEU A 72 9.69 -19.29 -11.12
CA LEU A 72 9.55 -17.96 -10.55
C LEU A 72 8.07 -17.56 -10.39
N ARG A 73 7.24 -17.93 -11.38
CA ARG A 73 5.78 -17.70 -11.26
C ARG A 73 5.18 -18.45 -10.08
N GLY A 74 5.66 -19.67 -9.81
CA GLY A 74 5.27 -20.46 -8.64
C GLY A 74 5.66 -19.81 -7.28
N ARG A 75 6.54 -18.81 -7.27
CA ARG A 75 6.89 -18.03 -6.06
C ARG A 75 5.98 -16.83 -5.82
N ASN A 76 5.08 -16.53 -6.76
CA ASN A 76 4.17 -15.40 -6.74
C ASN A 76 2.76 -15.85 -6.43
N GLY A 77 2.12 -15.26 -5.41
CA GLY A 77 0.68 -15.31 -5.22
C GLY A 77 0.04 -14.09 -5.89
N PHE A 78 -1.02 -14.28 -6.69
CA PHE A 78 -1.69 -13.18 -7.36
C PHE A 78 -3.19 -13.16 -7.05
N LEU A 79 -3.65 -12.09 -6.43
CA LEU A 79 -5.06 -11.78 -6.23
C LEU A 79 -5.50 -10.78 -7.29
N THR A 80 -6.49 -11.15 -8.09
CA THR A 80 -7.15 -10.24 -9.04
C THR A 80 -8.25 -9.43 -8.35
N GLU A 81 -8.60 -8.26 -8.90
CA GLU A 81 -9.69 -7.40 -8.41
C GLU A 81 -11.01 -8.18 -8.24
N ALA A 82 -11.37 -9.01 -9.22
CA ALA A 82 -12.47 -9.97 -9.06
C ALA A 82 -11.95 -11.26 -8.39
N PRO A 83 -12.62 -11.81 -7.37
CA PRO A 83 -12.18 -13.00 -6.67
C PRO A 83 -11.92 -14.23 -7.56
N GLY A 84 -12.60 -14.35 -8.71
CA GLY A 84 -12.38 -15.42 -9.68
C GLY A 84 -12.61 -16.82 -9.11
N LEU A 85 -13.63 -16.98 -8.28
CA LEU A 85 -14.04 -18.25 -7.69
C LEU A 85 -15.08 -18.92 -8.59
N TRP A 86 -15.12 -20.25 -8.56
CA TRP A 86 -16.15 -21.02 -9.24
C TRP A 86 -17.42 -21.10 -8.38
N ASP A 87 -18.45 -20.37 -8.76
CA ASP A 87 -19.68 -20.17 -7.99
C ASP A 87 -20.39 -21.47 -7.58
N ARG A 88 -20.31 -22.52 -8.40
CA ARG A 88 -20.96 -23.82 -8.16
C ARG A 88 -20.17 -24.74 -7.23
N LEU A 89 -18.91 -24.45 -7.00
CA LEU A 89 -18.07 -25.21 -6.09
C LEU A 89 -18.17 -24.66 -4.68
N THR A 90 -18.02 -25.54 -3.70
CA THR A 90 -17.84 -25.16 -2.30
C THR A 90 -16.51 -24.43 -2.10
N VAL A 91 -16.36 -23.75 -0.97
CA VAL A 91 -15.10 -23.12 -0.57
C VAL A 91 -13.95 -24.14 -0.58
N PHE A 92 -14.18 -25.32 0.04
CA PHE A 92 -13.19 -26.39 0.09
C PHE A 92 -12.80 -26.91 -1.29
N GLU A 93 -13.78 -27.13 -2.17
CA GLU A 93 -13.53 -27.58 -3.55
C GLU A 93 -12.76 -26.54 -4.36
N ASN A 94 -13.15 -25.25 -4.26
CA ASN A 94 -12.41 -24.16 -4.91
C ASN A 94 -10.93 -24.18 -4.51
N LEU A 95 -10.63 -24.19 -3.21
CA LEU A 95 -9.25 -24.21 -2.74
C LEU A 95 -8.52 -25.49 -3.11
N THR A 96 -9.20 -26.63 -3.10
CA THR A 96 -8.61 -27.93 -3.48
C THR A 96 -8.20 -27.97 -4.96
N VAL A 97 -9.04 -27.45 -5.86
CA VAL A 97 -8.69 -27.36 -7.28
C VAL A 97 -7.45 -26.49 -7.48
N TYR A 98 -7.40 -25.31 -6.84
CA TYR A 98 -6.24 -24.43 -6.94
C TYR A 98 -4.98 -25.02 -6.31
N ALA A 99 -5.08 -25.69 -5.16
CA ALA A 99 -3.96 -26.38 -4.54
C ALA A 99 -3.34 -27.43 -5.50
N ARG A 100 -4.19 -28.20 -6.18
CA ARG A 100 -3.73 -29.19 -7.18
C ARG A 100 -3.08 -28.53 -8.39
N LEU A 101 -3.67 -27.45 -8.92
CA LEU A 101 -3.11 -26.69 -10.04
C LEU A 101 -1.74 -26.09 -9.72
N GLN A 102 -1.50 -25.72 -8.46
CA GLN A 102 -0.23 -25.19 -7.96
C GLN A 102 0.76 -26.30 -7.51
N GLY A 103 0.39 -27.57 -7.67
CA GLY A 103 1.25 -28.69 -7.26
C GLY A 103 1.42 -28.84 -5.75
N VAL A 104 0.51 -28.27 -4.94
CA VAL A 104 0.55 -28.37 -3.48
C VAL A 104 0.12 -29.75 -3.01
N ALA A 105 1.00 -30.47 -2.36
CA ALA A 105 0.73 -31.80 -1.82
C ALA A 105 1.10 -31.87 -0.31
N PRO A 106 0.32 -32.53 0.55
CA PRO A 106 -1.04 -33.01 0.32
C PRO A 106 -2.05 -31.85 0.32
N SER A 107 -2.77 -31.66 -0.78
CA SER A 107 -3.67 -30.52 -1.00
C SER A 107 -4.74 -30.36 0.08
N GLN A 108 -5.26 -31.47 0.63
CA GLN A 108 -6.28 -31.42 1.67
C GLN A 108 -5.78 -30.75 2.97
N ARG A 109 -4.55 -31.08 3.41
CA ARG A 109 -3.96 -30.47 4.62
C ARG A 109 -3.70 -28.98 4.41
N ALA A 110 -3.19 -28.59 3.25
CA ALA A 110 -2.94 -27.18 2.92
C ALA A 110 -4.24 -26.38 2.87
N VAL A 111 -5.31 -26.95 2.28
CA VAL A 111 -6.63 -26.32 2.24
C VAL A 111 -7.21 -26.13 3.64
N THR A 112 -7.16 -27.16 4.50
CA THR A 112 -7.64 -27.05 5.88
C THR A 112 -6.88 -25.95 6.65
N ALA A 113 -5.55 -25.93 6.56
CA ALA A 113 -4.74 -24.89 7.18
C ALA A 113 -5.06 -23.48 6.66
N ALA A 114 -5.32 -23.33 5.36
CA ALA A 114 -5.74 -22.07 4.79
C ALA A 114 -7.14 -21.65 5.29
N LEU A 115 -8.10 -22.57 5.39
CA LEU A 115 -9.44 -22.30 5.92
C LEU A 115 -9.38 -21.78 7.36
N ASP A 116 -8.54 -22.40 8.20
CA ASP A 116 -8.34 -22.01 9.59
C ASP A 116 -7.66 -20.63 9.68
N LEU A 117 -6.60 -20.41 8.89
CA LEU A 117 -5.85 -19.16 8.86
C LEU A 117 -6.73 -17.95 8.52
N PHE A 118 -7.68 -18.13 7.61
CA PHE A 118 -8.58 -17.08 7.13
C PHE A 118 -9.92 -17.02 7.89
N GLY A 119 -10.11 -17.88 8.92
CA GLY A 119 -11.32 -17.91 9.73
C GLY A 119 -12.58 -18.28 8.93
N ILE A 120 -12.43 -19.14 7.91
CA ILE A 120 -13.53 -19.56 7.01
C ILE A 120 -13.79 -21.07 7.05
N ALA A 121 -13.21 -21.78 8.02
CA ALA A 121 -13.36 -23.23 8.17
C ALA A 121 -14.84 -23.66 8.34
N ASN A 122 -15.64 -22.86 9.05
CA ASN A 122 -17.07 -23.08 9.23
C ASN A 122 -17.90 -22.89 7.94
N ARG A 123 -17.31 -22.36 6.88
CA ARG A 123 -17.90 -22.14 5.55
C ARG A 123 -17.35 -23.08 4.48
N ALA A 124 -16.53 -24.06 4.86
CA ALA A 124 -15.84 -24.95 3.94
C ALA A 124 -16.77 -25.63 2.93
N ASN A 125 -17.97 -26.00 3.38
CA ASN A 125 -18.97 -26.72 2.57
C ASN A 125 -19.99 -25.79 1.88
N ASP A 126 -19.93 -24.48 2.10
CA ASP A 126 -20.85 -23.53 1.48
C ASP A 126 -20.46 -23.30 0.02
N PRO A 127 -21.40 -23.30 -0.94
CA PRO A 127 -21.17 -22.88 -2.30
C PRO A 127 -20.68 -21.41 -2.31
N THR A 128 -19.64 -21.11 -3.08
CA THR A 128 -19.07 -19.75 -3.09
C THR A 128 -20.03 -18.70 -3.64
N ALA A 129 -21.05 -19.11 -4.44
CA ALA A 129 -22.12 -18.22 -4.90
C ALA A 129 -22.89 -17.57 -3.73
N GLN A 130 -23.04 -18.28 -2.61
CA GLN A 130 -23.82 -17.84 -1.45
C GLN A 130 -23.06 -16.96 -0.46
N LEU A 131 -21.75 -16.77 -0.68
CA LEU A 131 -20.90 -15.99 0.22
C LEU A 131 -21.07 -14.49 -0.01
N SER A 132 -20.97 -13.73 1.08
CA SER A 132 -20.82 -12.26 1.00
C SER A 132 -19.54 -11.88 0.23
N LYS A 133 -19.46 -10.64 -0.25
CA LYS A 133 -18.28 -10.15 -0.96
C LYS A 133 -17.00 -10.28 -0.09
N GLY A 134 -17.07 -9.93 1.19
CA GLY A 134 -15.97 -10.07 2.13
C GLY A 134 -15.51 -11.51 2.32
N LEU A 135 -16.46 -12.46 2.45
CA LEU A 135 -16.12 -13.89 2.52
C LEU A 135 -15.51 -14.40 1.21
N LYS A 136 -16.02 -14.00 0.04
CA LYS A 136 -15.40 -14.33 -1.26
C LYS A 136 -13.97 -13.81 -1.34
N GLN A 137 -13.72 -12.60 -0.82
CA GLN A 137 -12.38 -12.03 -0.77
C GLN A 137 -11.44 -12.83 0.14
N ARG A 138 -11.89 -13.26 1.32
CA ARG A 138 -11.11 -14.14 2.21
C ARG A 138 -10.77 -15.47 1.54
N VAL A 139 -11.71 -16.08 0.83
CA VAL A 139 -11.45 -17.32 0.04
C VAL A 139 -10.42 -17.07 -1.05
N ALA A 140 -10.52 -15.95 -1.77
CA ALA A 140 -9.56 -15.59 -2.83
C ALA A 140 -8.16 -15.32 -2.28
N LEU A 141 -8.05 -14.67 -1.11
CA LEU A 141 -6.78 -14.48 -0.40
C LEU A 141 -6.21 -15.83 0.07
N ALA A 142 -7.05 -16.71 0.67
CA ALA A 142 -6.63 -18.05 1.05
C ALA A 142 -6.06 -18.82 -0.15
N ARG A 143 -6.75 -18.77 -1.29
CA ARG A 143 -6.29 -19.35 -2.56
C ARG A 143 -4.93 -18.81 -2.99
N THR A 144 -4.73 -17.49 -2.87
CA THR A 144 -3.49 -16.82 -3.28
C THR A 144 -2.28 -17.28 -2.48
N LEU A 145 -2.49 -17.73 -1.23
CA LEU A 145 -1.44 -18.14 -0.31
C LEU A 145 -1.25 -19.67 -0.19
N LEU A 146 -2.05 -20.48 -0.86
CA LEU A 146 -2.03 -21.95 -0.75
C LEU A 146 -0.65 -22.59 -0.99
N HIS A 147 0.13 -22.05 -1.92
CA HIS A 147 1.44 -22.56 -2.31
C HIS A 147 2.61 -21.85 -1.62
N ASP A 148 2.32 -21.13 -0.54
CA ASP A 148 3.32 -20.45 0.29
C ASP A 148 4.23 -19.47 -0.49
N PRO A 149 3.65 -18.49 -1.23
CA PRO A 149 4.41 -17.59 -2.09
C PRO A 149 5.26 -16.62 -1.26
N ALA A 150 6.50 -16.36 -1.72
CA ALA A 150 7.38 -15.35 -1.14
C ALA A 150 6.98 -13.92 -1.53
N ILE A 151 6.31 -13.76 -2.67
CA ILE A 151 5.83 -12.49 -3.21
C ILE A 151 4.31 -12.57 -3.39
N VAL A 152 3.60 -11.60 -2.84
CA VAL A 152 2.13 -11.53 -2.90
C VAL A 152 1.72 -10.25 -3.62
N LEU A 153 1.04 -10.41 -4.74
CA LEU A 153 0.55 -9.32 -5.60
C LEU A 153 -0.97 -9.23 -5.44
N LEU A 154 -1.47 -8.08 -5.01
CA LEU A 154 -2.87 -7.86 -4.66
C LEU A 154 -3.43 -6.71 -5.49
N ASP A 155 -4.36 -7.01 -6.40
CA ASP A 155 -5.00 -6.01 -7.23
C ASP A 155 -6.29 -5.51 -6.55
N GLU A 156 -6.28 -4.27 -6.06
CA GLU A 156 -7.38 -3.61 -5.35
C GLU A 156 -7.99 -4.47 -4.21
N PRO A 157 -7.18 -4.95 -3.23
CA PRO A 157 -7.59 -6.00 -2.30
C PRO A 157 -8.76 -5.65 -1.39
N THR A 158 -9.03 -4.37 -1.17
CA THR A 158 -10.13 -3.89 -0.28
C THR A 158 -11.28 -3.24 -1.06
N ALA A 159 -11.22 -3.20 -2.39
CA ALA A 159 -12.20 -2.49 -3.20
C ALA A 159 -13.64 -3.01 -3.02
N GLY A 160 -14.54 -2.10 -2.59
CA GLY A 160 -15.95 -2.39 -2.39
C GLY A 160 -16.25 -3.40 -1.28
N LEU A 161 -15.34 -3.60 -0.36
CA LEU A 161 -15.59 -4.30 0.91
C LEU A 161 -16.24 -3.34 1.90
N ASP A 162 -17.01 -3.91 2.83
CA ASP A 162 -17.45 -3.20 4.00
C ASP A 162 -16.26 -2.84 4.92
N PRO A 163 -16.40 -1.88 5.85
CA PRO A 163 -15.31 -1.43 6.71
C PRO A 163 -14.64 -2.52 7.53
N GLU A 164 -15.40 -3.50 8.03
CA GLU A 164 -14.90 -4.63 8.83
C GLU A 164 -14.06 -5.56 7.96
N SER A 165 -14.59 -6.00 6.81
CA SER A 165 -13.86 -6.85 5.86
C SER A 165 -12.60 -6.18 5.32
N ALA A 166 -12.63 -4.87 5.07
CA ALA A 166 -11.46 -4.10 4.66
C ALA A 166 -10.42 -4.01 5.78
N HIS A 167 -10.84 -3.83 7.03
CA HIS A 167 -9.95 -3.86 8.20
C HIS A 167 -9.22 -5.19 8.32
N ASP A 168 -9.94 -6.29 8.23
CA ASP A 168 -9.38 -7.64 8.33
C ASP A 168 -8.40 -7.94 7.19
N THR A 169 -8.73 -7.50 5.97
CA THR A 169 -7.83 -7.62 4.82
C THR A 169 -6.52 -6.85 5.04
N ARG A 170 -6.57 -5.63 5.57
CA ARG A 170 -5.38 -4.85 5.93
C ARG A 170 -4.56 -5.52 7.04
N ALA A 171 -5.22 -6.06 8.07
CA ALA A 171 -4.54 -6.79 9.14
C ALA A 171 -3.79 -8.02 8.60
N LEU A 172 -4.39 -8.74 7.64
CA LEU A 172 -3.73 -9.84 6.96
C LEU A 172 -2.51 -9.37 6.16
N ILE A 173 -2.62 -8.29 5.39
CA ILE A 173 -1.50 -7.73 4.62
C ILE A 173 -0.30 -7.42 5.55
N LYS A 174 -0.55 -6.80 6.69
CA LYS A 174 0.48 -6.53 7.71
C LYS A 174 1.10 -7.81 8.28
N ARG A 175 0.27 -8.85 8.49
CA ARG A 175 0.75 -10.15 8.96
C ARG A 175 1.69 -10.80 7.95
N LEU A 176 1.37 -10.75 6.64
CA LEU A 176 2.23 -11.29 5.58
C LEU A 176 3.63 -10.65 5.58
N ARG A 177 3.71 -9.34 5.84
CA ARG A 177 4.97 -8.65 6.07
C ARG A 177 5.74 -9.23 7.26
N GLY A 178 5.06 -9.46 8.37
CA GLY A 178 5.65 -10.08 9.57
C GLY A 178 6.22 -11.49 9.32
N GLU A 179 5.70 -12.20 8.29
CA GLU A 179 6.18 -13.49 7.81
C GLU A 179 7.31 -13.34 6.76
N ASN A 180 7.90 -12.16 6.60
CA ASN A 180 8.95 -11.81 5.62
C ASN A 180 8.53 -11.98 4.15
N ARG A 181 7.24 -11.89 3.84
CA ARG A 181 6.73 -11.89 2.45
C ARG A 181 6.75 -10.48 1.90
N THR A 182 7.18 -10.33 0.66
CA THR A 182 7.05 -9.07 -0.06
C THR A 182 5.64 -8.94 -0.59
N VAL A 183 4.95 -7.86 -0.22
CA VAL A 183 3.57 -7.60 -0.66
C VAL A 183 3.56 -6.39 -1.58
N ILE A 184 2.93 -6.53 -2.74
CA ILE A 184 2.70 -5.44 -3.68
C ILE A 184 1.19 -5.31 -3.87
N LEU A 185 0.63 -4.18 -3.50
CA LEU A 185 -0.79 -3.94 -3.71
C LEU A 185 -1.02 -2.78 -4.67
N SER A 186 -2.02 -2.89 -5.53
CA SER A 186 -2.56 -1.73 -6.25
C SER A 186 -3.73 -1.16 -5.49
N THR A 187 -3.86 0.14 -5.47
CA THR A 187 -5.02 0.81 -4.89
C THR A 187 -5.19 2.22 -5.45
N HIS A 188 -6.40 2.73 -5.40
CA HIS A 188 -6.71 4.14 -5.59
C HIS A 188 -7.10 4.81 -4.25
N ASN A 189 -7.10 4.04 -3.16
CA ASN A 189 -7.47 4.48 -1.82
C ASN A 189 -6.24 4.92 -1.03
N LEU A 190 -6.10 6.22 -0.80
CA LEU A 190 -4.99 6.85 -0.09
C LEU A 190 -4.93 6.45 1.39
N ASP A 191 -6.09 6.25 2.04
CA ASP A 191 -6.18 5.78 3.42
C ASP A 191 -5.63 4.36 3.57
N GLU A 192 -5.81 3.51 2.56
CA GLU A 192 -5.21 2.18 2.55
C GLU A 192 -3.68 2.25 2.50
N VAL A 193 -3.12 3.11 1.64
CA VAL A 193 -1.67 3.33 1.54
C VAL A 193 -1.09 3.76 2.88
N ASP A 194 -1.70 4.77 3.52
CA ASP A 194 -1.26 5.29 4.81
C ASP A 194 -1.27 4.23 5.93
N ARG A 195 -2.25 3.33 5.86
CA ARG A 195 -2.40 2.31 6.91
C ARG A 195 -1.47 1.12 6.77
N VAL A 196 -1.06 0.75 5.56
CA VAL A 196 -0.37 -0.54 5.35
C VAL A 196 0.97 -0.45 4.65
N ALA A 197 1.21 0.57 3.80
CA ALA A 197 2.37 0.60 2.94
C ALA A 197 3.65 1.13 3.63
N ASP A 198 4.77 0.47 3.40
CA ASP A 198 6.10 0.99 3.77
C ASP A 198 6.56 2.04 2.75
N ARG A 199 6.32 1.77 1.46
CA ARG A 199 6.60 2.69 0.36
C ARG A 199 5.44 2.73 -0.61
N VAL A 200 5.32 3.85 -1.29
CA VAL A 200 4.29 4.10 -2.31
C VAL A 200 4.91 4.58 -3.60
N GLY A 201 4.51 3.97 -4.70
CA GLY A 201 4.74 4.45 -6.06
C GLY A 201 3.47 5.07 -6.61
N VAL A 202 3.50 6.39 -6.87
CA VAL A 202 2.38 7.10 -7.50
C VAL A 202 2.49 6.93 -9.01
N LEU A 203 1.53 6.21 -9.59
CA LEU A 203 1.54 5.80 -10.99
C LEU A 203 0.47 6.56 -11.81
N ARG A 204 0.89 7.10 -12.96
CA ARG A 204 0.02 7.65 -14.02
C ARG A 204 0.64 7.33 -15.36
N THR A 205 0.52 6.07 -15.79
CA THR A 205 1.26 5.49 -16.92
C THR A 205 2.77 5.41 -16.64
N ARG A 206 3.35 6.46 -16.06
CA ARG A 206 4.72 6.55 -15.52
C ARG A 206 4.70 6.62 -14.00
N LEU A 207 5.81 6.31 -13.39
CA LEU A 207 6.01 6.50 -11.96
C LEU A 207 6.38 7.96 -11.70
N ILE A 208 5.44 8.75 -11.13
CA ILE A 208 5.65 10.19 -10.87
C ILE A 208 6.28 10.47 -9.50
N ALA A 209 6.12 9.55 -8.56
CA ALA A 209 6.78 9.61 -7.26
C ALA A 209 6.99 8.21 -6.70
N LEU A 210 8.06 8.03 -5.95
CA LEU A 210 8.42 6.78 -5.27
C LEU A 210 9.14 7.11 -3.98
N ASP A 211 8.50 6.86 -2.83
CA ASP A 211 9.11 7.05 -1.51
C ASP A 211 8.22 6.45 -0.41
N THR A 212 8.60 6.61 0.86
CA THR A 212 7.70 6.39 1.98
C THR A 212 6.60 7.46 2.00
N PRO A 213 5.40 7.17 2.51
CA PRO A 213 4.34 8.19 2.67
C PRO A 213 4.83 9.43 3.45
N SER A 214 5.60 9.23 4.51
CA SER A 214 6.18 10.30 5.32
C SER A 214 7.18 11.16 4.54
N ALA A 215 8.10 10.55 3.77
CA ALA A 215 9.08 11.29 2.96
C ALA A 215 8.40 12.10 1.85
N LEU A 216 7.33 11.58 1.23
CA LEU A 216 6.54 12.34 0.25
C LEU A 216 5.88 13.57 0.87
N ARG A 217 5.32 13.44 2.08
CA ARG A 217 4.76 14.58 2.84
C ARG A 217 5.82 15.61 3.11
N SER A 218 6.94 15.21 3.71
CA SER A 218 8.04 16.13 4.07
C SER A 218 8.61 16.86 2.85
N ARG A 219 8.78 16.16 1.72
CA ARG A 219 9.32 16.76 0.49
C ARG A 219 8.41 17.82 -0.13
N LEU A 220 7.09 17.64 -0.06
CA LEU A 220 6.14 18.55 -0.72
C LEU A 220 5.62 19.67 0.16
N PHE A 221 5.59 19.47 1.46
CA PHE A 221 4.99 20.41 2.43
C PHE A 221 5.93 20.85 3.53
N GLY A 222 7.17 20.34 3.56
CA GLY A 222 8.07 20.51 4.69
C GLY A 222 7.64 19.68 5.90
N GLN A 223 8.43 19.74 6.95
CA GLN A 223 8.03 19.22 8.26
C GLN A 223 7.26 20.30 9.00
N ARG A 224 6.18 19.91 9.67
CA ARG A 224 5.39 20.82 10.50
C ARG A 224 5.05 20.14 11.82
N ILE A 225 4.87 20.97 12.87
CA ILE A 225 4.36 20.52 14.16
C ILE A 225 3.09 21.31 14.50
N VAL A 226 2.18 20.67 15.20
CA VAL A 226 1.01 21.31 15.80
C VAL A 226 1.18 21.34 17.30
N ILE A 227 1.10 22.54 17.87
CA ILE A 227 1.09 22.76 19.31
C ILE A 227 -0.32 23.17 19.71
N THR A 228 -0.94 22.40 20.61
CA THR A 228 -2.28 22.67 21.14
C THR A 228 -2.15 23.27 22.54
N PHE A 229 -2.97 24.28 22.83
CA PHE A 229 -2.92 25.05 24.09
C PHE A 229 -4.25 24.93 24.85
N GLU A 230 -4.22 25.15 26.16
CA GLU A 230 -5.41 25.50 26.93
C GLU A 230 -5.77 26.97 26.68
N GLY A 231 -6.61 27.22 25.66
CA GLY A 231 -7.06 28.55 25.28
C GLY A 231 -6.51 29.05 23.95
N PRO A 232 -6.78 30.32 23.59
CA PRO A 232 -6.46 30.82 22.25
C PRO A 232 -4.97 30.81 21.93
N ALA A 233 -4.57 30.18 20.84
CA ALA A 233 -3.17 30.09 20.43
C ALA A 233 -2.61 31.38 19.85
N GLY A 234 -3.46 32.29 19.37
CA GLY A 234 -3.05 33.51 18.67
C GLY A 234 -2.15 34.45 19.48
N GLN A 235 -2.28 34.45 20.82
CA GLN A 235 -1.43 35.22 21.70
C GLN A 235 0.05 34.77 21.69
N TYR A 236 0.32 33.56 21.23
CA TYR A 236 1.66 32.96 21.21
C TYR A 236 2.34 33.01 19.85
N ASP A 237 1.69 33.51 18.78
CA ASP A 237 2.26 33.58 17.43
C ASP A 237 3.59 34.35 17.41
N ALA A 238 3.63 35.54 18.02
CA ALA A 238 4.84 36.36 18.07
C ALA A 238 5.98 35.68 18.85
N VAL A 239 5.66 34.97 19.93
CA VAL A 239 6.64 34.20 20.72
C VAL A 239 7.22 33.07 19.92
N ALA A 240 6.37 32.31 19.23
CA ALA A 240 6.82 31.21 18.38
C ALA A 240 7.76 31.71 17.26
N ARG A 241 7.40 32.80 16.57
CA ARG A 241 8.24 33.41 15.53
C ARG A 241 9.57 33.90 16.05
N SER A 242 9.60 34.54 17.21
CA SER A 242 10.83 35.03 17.83
C SER A 242 11.75 33.87 18.27
N ALA A 243 11.19 32.68 18.54
CA ALA A 243 11.92 31.48 18.88
C ALA A 243 12.38 30.67 17.63
N GLY A 244 12.20 31.21 16.42
CA GLY A 244 12.66 30.60 15.17
C GLY A 244 11.59 29.82 14.40
N ALA A 245 10.32 29.92 14.79
CA ALA A 245 9.23 29.29 14.02
C ALA A 245 9.06 29.99 12.67
N THR A 246 9.04 29.22 11.61
CA THR A 246 8.70 29.64 10.26
C THR A 246 7.26 29.25 9.93
N ASP A 247 6.63 29.93 9.00
CA ASP A 247 5.30 29.59 8.46
C ASP A 247 4.29 29.21 9.55
N VAL A 248 4.06 30.15 10.51
CA VAL A 248 3.13 29.93 11.63
C VAL A 248 1.70 30.18 11.17
N THR A 249 0.83 29.21 11.39
CA THR A 249 -0.62 29.30 11.18
C THR A 249 -1.34 29.12 12.51
N VAL A 250 -2.33 29.98 12.77
CA VAL A 250 -3.16 29.94 13.98
C VAL A 250 -4.54 29.43 13.64
N ASP A 251 -5.01 28.43 14.37
CA ASP A 251 -6.36 27.91 14.27
C ASP A 251 -6.92 27.59 15.66
N GLY A 252 -7.74 28.50 16.18
CA GLY A 252 -8.36 28.39 17.51
C GLY A 252 -7.33 28.25 18.63
N ASP A 253 -7.23 27.07 19.21
CA ASP A 253 -6.31 26.68 20.28
C ASP A 253 -5.01 26.05 19.78
N ARG A 254 -4.76 26.08 18.46
CA ARG A 254 -3.62 25.41 17.81
C ARG A 254 -2.71 26.38 17.08
N LEU A 255 -1.39 26.15 17.19
CA LEU A 255 -0.37 26.68 16.31
C LEU A 255 0.20 25.56 15.45
N SER A 256 0.12 25.69 14.13
CA SER A 256 0.86 24.88 13.19
C SER A 256 2.10 25.63 12.73
N ILE A 257 3.27 25.02 12.87
CA ILE A 257 4.58 25.67 12.70
C ILE A 257 5.39 24.86 11.69
N GLY A 258 5.91 25.53 10.66
CA GLY A 258 6.90 24.95 9.75
C GLY A 258 8.24 24.75 10.46
N VAL A 259 8.85 23.59 10.19
CA VAL A 259 10.17 23.22 10.72
C VAL A 259 11.13 23.10 9.53
N ASP A 260 12.08 23.99 9.39
CA ASP A 260 13.05 23.96 8.31
C ASP A 260 14.19 22.98 8.62
N GLY A 261 14.30 21.94 7.78
CA GLY A 261 15.45 21.04 7.69
C GLY A 261 15.72 20.18 8.95
N ASP A 262 16.98 19.73 9.07
CA ASP A 262 17.47 18.86 10.15
C ASP A 262 17.62 19.58 11.52
N THR A 263 17.27 20.84 11.60
CA THR A 263 17.41 21.63 12.82
C THR A 263 16.30 21.29 13.79
N VAL A 264 16.64 20.77 14.96
CA VAL A 264 15.71 20.47 16.04
C VAL A 264 15.23 21.77 16.67
N ILE A 265 14.31 22.49 16.02
CA ILE A 265 13.77 23.77 16.52
C ILE A 265 12.61 23.62 17.52
N THR A 266 12.04 22.42 17.61
CA THR A 266 10.91 22.16 18.51
C THR A 266 11.19 22.44 19.97
N PRO A 267 12.32 21.99 20.60
CA PRO A 267 12.60 22.30 22.02
C PRO A 267 12.74 23.79 22.32
N PRO A 268 13.49 24.58 21.54
CA PRO A 268 13.56 26.04 21.76
C PRO A 268 12.20 26.74 21.70
N ILE A 269 11.38 26.39 20.72
CA ILE A 269 10.03 26.96 20.56
C ILE A 269 9.15 26.59 21.76
N VAL A 270 9.10 25.29 22.11
CA VAL A 270 8.31 24.84 23.27
C VAL A 270 8.75 25.50 24.56
N THR A 271 10.07 25.64 24.76
CA THR A 271 10.62 26.33 25.93
C THR A 271 10.22 27.82 25.97
N ALA A 272 10.35 28.53 24.85
CA ALA A 272 9.96 29.95 24.78
C ALA A 272 8.46 30.15 25.07
N LEU A 273 7.61 29.26 24.51
CA LEU A 273 6.17 29.29 24.78
C LEU A 273 5.85 29.02 26.25
N ALA A 274 6.51 28.04 26.87
CA ALA A 274 6.33 27.73 28.30
C ALA A 274 6.78 28.88 29.19
N VAL A 275 7.92 29.53 28.88
CA VAL A 275 8.40 30.73 29.60
C VAL A 275 7.44 31.90 29.44
N ALA A 276 6.76 32.00 28.28
CA ALA A 276 5.72 33.01 28.06
C ALA A 276 4.38 32.67 28.74
N GLY A 277 4.33 31.63 29.58
CA GLY A 277 3.14 31.20 30.31
C GLY A 277 2.15 30.37 29.53
N ALA A 278 2.55 29.81 28.39
CA ALA A 278 1.70 28.96 27.61
C ALA A 278 1.39 27.64 28.33
N ARG A 279 0.10 27.28 28.42
CA ARG A 279 -0.35 25.99 28.94
C ARG A 279 -0.48 25.03 27.75
N ILE A 280 0.60 24.32 27.46
CA ILE A 280 0.70 23.41 26.33
C ILE A 280 0.02 22.07 26.68
N VAL A 281 -0.95 21.65 25.86
CA VAL A 281 -1.67 20.38 25.99
C VAL A 281 -0.94 19.29 25.23
N SER A 282 -0.50 19.58 24.00
CA SER A 282 0.21 18.60 23.17
C SER A 282 1.13 19.27 22.16
N VAL A 283 2.17 18.54 21.75
CA VAL A 283 3.07 18.89 20.64
C VAL A 283 3.20 17.63 19.79
N ILE A 284 2.66 17.68 18.59
CA ILE A 284 2.63 16.52 17.67
C ILE A 284 3.07 16.94 16.27
N PRO A 285 3.71 16.05 15.48
CA PRO A 285 3.90 16.28 14.06
C PRO A 285 2.56 16.54 13.36
N GLU A 286 2.52 17.51 12.45
CA GLU A 286 1.37 17.71 11.56
C GLU A 286 1.40 16.67 10.44
N GLU A 287 0.54 15.68 10.51
CA GLU A 287 0.38 14.71 9.46
C GLU A 287 -0.67 15.22 8.45
N ARG A 288 -0.19 15.76 7.33
CA ARG A 288 -1.09 16.10 6.22
C ARG A 288 -1.63 14.82 5.58
N PRO A 289 -2.92 14.80 5.21
CA PRO A 289 -3.50 13.67 4.47
C PRO A 289 -2.68 13.38 3.20
N LEU A 290 -2.47 12.11 2.89
CA LEU A 290 -1.78 11.69 1.67
C LEU A 290 -2.53 12.19 0.40
N GLU A 291 -3.79 12.52 0.53
CA GLU A 291 -4.60 13.13 -0.53
C GLU A 291 -4.04 14.48 -1.01
N GLU A 292 -3.61 15.34 -0.08
CA GLU A 292 -2.98 16.63 -0.44
C GLU A 292 -1.66 16.41 -1.19
N VAL A 293 -0.86 15.42 -0.73
CA VAL A 293 0.37 14.99 -1.41
C VAL A 293 0.09 14.55 -2.84
N TYR A 294 -0.88 13.69 -3.00
CA TYR A 294 -1.28 13.15 -4.29
C TYR A 294 -1.77 14.25 -5.25
N LEU A 295 -2.66 15.13 -4.79
CA LEU A 295 -3.16 16.26 -5.59
C LEU A 295 -2.04 17.22 -6.00
N ARG A 296 -1.04 17.44 -5.12
CA ARG A 296 0.11 18.28 -5.45
C ARG A 296 0.98 17.65 -6.53
N LEU A 297 1.30 16.35 -6.40
CA LEU A 297 2.06 15.62 -7.41
C LEU A 297 1.42 15.65 -8.79
N LEU A 298 0.08 15.53 -8.86
CA LEU A 298 -0.65 15.59 -10.12
C LEU A 298 -0.61 16.97 -10.77
N LYS A 299 -0.63 18.05 -9.97
CA LYS A 299 -0.53 19.44 -10.48
C LYS A 299 0.88 19.74 -11.03
N ASP A 300 1.92 19.24 -10.35
CA ASP A 300 3.30 19.48 -10.76
C ASP A 300 3.65 18.73 -12.06
N GLU A 301 3.04 17.55 -12.31
CA GLU A 301 3.18 16.81 -13.57
C GLU A 301 2.46 17.47 -14.76
N SER A 302 1.44 18.28 -14.49
CA SER A 302 0.63 18.93 -15.54
C SER A 302 1.25 20.24 -16.06
N ARG A 303 2.37 20.68 -15.47
CA ARG A 303 3.16 21.86 -15.86
C ARG A 303 4.36 21.46 -16.70
#